data_5cb9a8aed69356ff0d8d1750e09749e9
#
_entry.id   5cb9a8aed69356ff0d8d1750e09749e9
#
_cell.length_a   1.000
_cell.length_b   1.000
_cell.length_c   1.000
_cell.angle_alpha   90.00
_cell.angle_beta   90.00
_cell.angle_gamma   90.00
#
_symmetry.space_group_name_H-M   'P 1'
#
loop_
_entity.id
_entity.type
_entity.pdbx_description
1 polymer ?
#
loop_
_entity_poly.entity_id
_entity_poly.type
_entity_poly.pdbx_seq_one_letter_code
_entity_poly.pdbx_strand_id
1 'polypeptide(L)'
;MKIAVLNFSGNVGKSTIARHLFSPRMPEAGLVAVETINADSASDNTIRGTDFGKLQQDLQLEDHAIVDVGASNVEQFLALMRQYHESHEDFDLYLVPAVPHLKQQRDTTECIVELSNLGVPAHKIFVVFNLVEPGQDVETIFEPMASIPKSDNRYLLSTILSWKFASIIQFR
;
A
#
# COMPACT_ATOMS: atom_id res chain seq x y z
N MET A 1 3.09 2.32 15.48
CA MET A 1 2.78 2.73 14.08
C MET A 1 2.54 1.50 13.25
N LYS A 2 1.41 1.42 12.56
CA LYS A 2 1.00 0.28 11.73
C LYS A 2 0.89 0.70 10.27
N ILE A 3 1.59 0.00 9.39
CA ILE A 3 1.72 0.34 7.97
C ILE A 3 1.15 -0.80 7.13
N ALA A 4 0.23 -0.49 6.21
CA ALA A 4 -0.19 -1.40 5.16
C ALA A 4 0.52 -1.04 3.84
N VAL A 5 1.20 -1.99 3.22
CA VAL A 5 1.84 -1.84 1.91
C VAL A 5 1.05 -2.65 0.89
N LEU A 6 0.36 -1.99 -0.04
CA LEU A 6 -0.55 -2.65 -0.96
C LEU A 6 -0.59 -1.98 -2.35
N ASN A 7 -0.92 -2.74 -3.36
CA ASN A 7 -1.23 -2.28 -4.72
C ASN A 7 -1.81 -3.47 -5.51
N PHE A 8 -2.81 -3.24 -6.36
CA PHE A 8 -3.37 -4.27 -7.24
C PHE A 8 -2.34 -4.86 -8.21
N SER A 9 -1.34 -4.08 -8.59
CA SER A 9 -0.26 -4.58 -9.44
C SER A 9 0.78 -5.39 -8.68
N GLY A 10 1.25 -6.48 -9.31
CA GLY A 10 2.48 -7.17 -8.95
C GLY A 10 3.73 -6.39 -9.40
N ASN A 11 4.89 -6.76 -8.86
CA ASN A 11 6.21 -6.23 -9.27
C ASN A 11 6.40 -4.71 -9.16
N VAL A 12 5.61 -4.04 -8.29
CA VAL A 12 5.77 -2.60 -8.00
C VAL A 12 6.70 -2.34 -6.79
N GLY A 13 7.19 -3.40 -6.15
CA GLY A 13 8.16 -3.32 -5.06
C GLY A 13 7.55 -3.31 -3.66
N LYS A 14 6.31 -3.77 -3.45
CA LYS A 14 5.66 -3.85 -2.14
C LYS A 14 6.54 -4.54 -1.10
N SER A 15 6.87 -5.81 -1.33
CA SER A 15 7.67 -6.60 -0.40
C SER A 15 9.10 -6.06 -0.22
N THR A 16 9.67 -5.48 -1.28
CA THR A 16 10.98 -4.81 -1.20
C THR A 16 10.92 -3.62 -0.25
N ILE A 17 9.90 -2.78 -0.38
CA ILE A 17 9.70 -1.62 0.49
C ILE A 17 9.41 -2.06 1.92
N ALA A 18 8.51 -3.02 2.13
CA ALA A 18 8.20 -3.54 3.45
C ALA A 18 9.44 -4.10 4.17
N ARG A 19 10.19 -4.97 3.48
CA ARG A 19 11.31 -5.72 4.07
C ARG A 19 12.61 -4.94 4.16
N HIS A 20 12.92 -4.10 3.15
CA HIS A 20 14.23 -3.47 3.05
C HIS A 20 14.22 -1.97 3.39
N LEU A 21 13.06 -1.32 3.34
CA LEU A 21 12.94 0.08 3.75
C LEU A 21 12.41 0.19 5.18
N PHE A 22 11.23 -0.38 5.45
CA PHE A 22 10.56 -0.18 6.73
C PHE A 22 11.06 -1.12 7.82
N SER A 23 11.15 -2.43 7.58
CA SER A 23 11.54 -3.38 8.62
C SER A 23 12.88 -3.05 9.31
N PRO A 24 13.95 -2.63 8.60
CA PRO A 24 15.20 -2.22 9.27
C PRO A 24 15.10 -0.91 10.07
N ARG A 25 14.10 -0.06 9.76
CA ARG A 25 13.86 1.23 10.42
C ARG A 25 12.84 1.15 11.54
N MET A 26 12.13 0.05 11.59
CA MET A 26 11.12 -0.27 12.60
C MET A 26 11.43 -1.67 13.17
N PRO A 27 12.56 -1.86 13.87
CA PRO A 27 13.01 -3.18 14.31
C PRO A 27 12.03 -3.83 15.30
N GLU A 28 11.18 -3.04 15.95
CA GLU A 28 10.15 -3.52 16.88
C GLU A 28 8.84 -3.88 16.18
N ALA A 29 8.70 -3.58 14.87
CA ALA A 29 7.49 -3.88 14.12
C ALA A 29 7.46 -5.33 13.65
N GLY A 30 6.37 -6.01 13.92
CA GLY A 30 6.06 -7.30 13.30
C GLY A 30 5.86 -7.13 11.79
N LEU A 31 6.54 -7.92 10.97
CA LEU A 31 6.31 -7.97 9.51
C LEU A 31 5.36 -9.13 9.20
N VAL A 32 4.17 -8.82 8.71
CA VAL A 32 3.14 -9.79 8.35
C VAL A 32 2.92 -9.77 6.84
N ALA A 33 3.03 -10.92 6.19
CA ALA A 33 2.68 -11.07 4.77
C ALA A 33 1.25 -11.62 4.63
N VAL A 34 0.42 -10.96 3.82
CA VAL A 34 -0.91 -11.43 3.43
C VAL A 34 -0.82 -12.03 2.03
N GLU A 35 -0.83 -13.36 1.97
CA GLU A 35 -0.55 -14.11 0.74
C GLU A 35 -1.61 -15.20 0.49
N THR A 36 -1.69 -15.65 -0.76
CA THR A 36 -2.41 -16.89 -1.10
C THR A 36 -1.49 -18.06 -0.75
N ILE A 37 -1.70 -18.69 0.41
CA ILE A 37 -0.84 -19.77 0.87
C ILE A 37 -1.20 -21.07 0.14
N ASN A 38 -0.25 -21.61 -0.64
CA ASN A 38 -0.19 -23.03 -0.92
C ASN A 38 0.40 -23.74 0.31
N ALA A 39 -0.17 -24.87 0.70
CA ALA A 39 0.04 -25.53 2.00
C ALA A 39 1.51 -25.79 2.43
N ASP A 40 2.48 -25.67 1.52
CA ASP A 40 3.87 -26.06 1.74
C ASP A 40 4.81 -24.87 2.08
N SER A 41 4.34 -23.63 2.14
CA SER A 41 5.19 -22.44 2.29
C SER A 41 4.81 -21.48 3.42
N ALA A 42 4.04 -21.93 4.41
CA ALA A 42 3.65 -21.10 5.54
C ALA A 42 4.86 -20.81 6.45
N SER A 43 5.43 -19.61 6.36
CA SER A 43 6.27 -19.07 7.43
C SER A 43 5.36 -18.58 8.58
N ASP A 44 5.88 -18.59 9.82
CA ASP A 44 5.10 -18.20 11.02
C ASP A 44 4.46 -16.79 10.94
N ASN A 45 4.96 -15.94 10.05
CA ASN A 45 4.50 -14.56 9.85
C ASN A 45 3.66 -14.36 8.57
N THR A 46 3.08 -15.42 8.02
CA THR A 46 2.23 -15.32 6.81
C THR A 46 0.78 -15.62 7.16
N ILE A 47 -0.12 -14.71 6.81
CA ILE A 47 -1.57 -14.84 7.01
C ILE A 47 -2.23 -15.05 5.64
N ARG A 48 -3.21 -15.95 5.58
CA ARG A 48 -4.05 -16.11 4.39
C ARG A 48 -4.90 -14.87 4.19
N GLY A 49 -5.09 -14.47 2.94
CA GLY A 49 -5.98 -13.37 2.61
C GLY A 49 -7.42 -13.54 3.15
N THR A 50 -7.85 -14.79 3.44
CA THR A 50 -9.14 -15.12 4.06
C THR A 50 -9.18 -14.91 5.57
N ASP A 51 -8.03 -14.87 6.25
CA ASP A 51 -7.94 -14.89 7.71
C ASP A 51 -7.80 -13.47 8.30
N PHE A 52 -8.56 -12.52 7.74
CA PHE A 52 -8.53 -11.12 8.12
C PHE A 52 -8.83 -10.88 9.61
N GLY A 53 -9.72 -11.67 10.21
CA GLY A 53 -10.02 -11.62 11.63
C GLY A 53 -8.80 -11.92 12.51
N LYS A 54 -7.92 -12.84 12.08
CA LYS A 54 -6.66 -13.11 12.76
C LYS A 54 -5.71 -11.93 12.62
N LEU A 55 -5.59 -11.35 11.41
CA LEU A 55 -4.77 -10.16 11.20
C LEU A 55 -5.21 -9.01 12.14
N GLN A 56 -6.51 -8.78 12.27
CA GLN A 56 -7.05 -7.77 13.17
C GLN A 56 -6.67 -8.02 14.63
N GLN A 57 -6.77 -9.27 15.09
CA GLN A 57 -6.37 -9.63 16.46
C GLN A 57 -4.86 -9.40 16.67
N ASP A 58 -4.03 -9.81 15.73
CA ASP A 58 -2.58 -9.63 15.80
C ASP A 58 -2.23 -8.13 15.81
N LEU A 59 -2.89 -7.32 14.97
CA LEU A 59 -2.69 -5.87 14.94
C LEU A 59 -3.09 -5.19 16.25
N GLN A 60 -4.10 -5.68 16.97
CA GLN A 60 -4.48 -5.10 18.26
C GLN A 60 -3.45 -5.38 19.37
N LEU A 61 -2.70 -6.46 19.26
CA LEU A 61 -1.67 -6.84 20.23
C LEU A 61 -0.33 -6.14 20.01
N GLU A 62 -0.12 -5.58 18.81
CA GLU A 62 1.15 -4.98 18.40
C GLU A 62 1.05 -3.45 18.39
N ASP A 63 2.03 -2.77 18.97
CA ASP A 63 2.17 -1.31 18.87
C ASP A 63 2.67 -0.87 17.49
N HIS A 64 3.46 -1.73 16.84
CA HIS A 64 4.07 -1.48 15.54
C HIS A 64 3.94 -2.70 14.64
N ALA A 65 3.45 -2.50 13.42
CA ALA A 65 3.32 -3.58 12.44
C ALA A 65 3.53 -3.08 11.01
N ILE A 66 4.05 -3.96 10.16
CA ILE A 66 4.15 -3.76 8.71
C ILE A 66 3.38 -4.90 8.05
N VAL A 67 2.34 -4.58 7.30
CA VAL A 67 1.51 -5.56 6.59
C VAL A 67 1.79 -5.45 5.10
N ASP A 68 2.43 -6.47 4.54
CA ASP A 68 2.73 -6.59 3.11
C ASP A 68 1.63 -7.40 2.43
N VAL A 69 0.76 -6.73 1.66
CA VAL A 69 -0.37 -7.38 1.00
C VAL A 69 0.00 -7.80 -0.42
N GLY A 70 0.05 -9.10 -0.68
CA GLY A 70 0.27 -9.65 -2.01
C GLY A 70 -0.77 -9.16 -3.03
N ALA A 71 -0.37 -8.90 -4.27
CA ALA A 71 -1.24 -8.31 -5.29
C ALA A 71 -2.54 -9.11 -5.52
N SER A 72 -2.45 -10.43 -5.48
CA SER A 72 -3.60 -11.34 -5.61
C SER A 72 -4.59 -11.29 -4.44
N ASN A 73 -4.20 -10.68 -3.33
CA ASN A 73 -5.01 -10.62 -2.11
C ASN A 73 -5.58 -9.23 -1.83
N VAL A 74 -5.17 -8.19 -2.58
CA VAL A 74 -5.58 -6.81 -2.30
C VAL A 74 -7.09 -6.62 -2.41
N GLU A 75 -7.74 -7.18 -3.45
CA GLU A 75 -9.20 -7.08 -3.61
C GLU A 75 -9.93 -7.69 -2.41
N GLN A 76 -9.51 -8.91 -2.01
CA GLN A 76 -10.10 -9.59 -0.85
C GLN A 76 -9.81 -8.86 0.45
N PHE A 77 -8.60 -8.35 0.63
CA PHE A 77 -8.20 -7.56 1.80
C PHE A 77 -9.10 -6.32 1.95
N LEU A 78 -9.29 -5.55 0.88
CA LEU A 78 -10.16 -4.36 0.90
C LEU A 78 -11.64 -4.72 1.08
N ALA A 79 -12.10 -5.84 0.49
CA ALA A 79 -13.47 -6.32 0.68
C ALA A 79 -13.74 -6.72 2.15
N LEU A 80 -12.77 -7.36 2.80
CA LEU A 80 -12.87 -7.72 4.21
C LEU A 80 -12.79 -6.47 5.10
N MET A 81 -11.94 -5.50 4.78
CA MET A 81 -11.93 -4.21 5.49
C MET A 81 -13.29 -3.51 5.46
N ARG A 82 -14.07 -3.64 4.36
CA ARG A 82 -15.45 -3.10 4.30
C ARG A 82 -16.41 -3.82 5.25
N GLN A 83 -16.20 -5.11 5.47
CA GLN A 83 -17.06 -5.92 6.35
C GLN A 83 -16.76 -5.70 7.84
N TYR A 84 -15.51 -5.42 8.17
CA TYR A 84 -15.07 -5.15 9.53
C TYR A 84 -15.11 -3.63 9.78
N HIS A 85 -16.10 -3.20 10.55
CA HIS A 85 -16.34 -1.78 10.83
C HIS A 85 -15.08 -1.10 11.37
N GLU A 86 -14.73 0.05 10.79
CA GLU A 86 -13.58 0.88 11.21
C GLU A 86 -12.20 0.20 11.12
N SER A 87 -12.08 -1.01 10.55
CA SER A 87 -10.80 -1.71 10.45
C SER A 87 -9.71 -0.95 9.67
N HIS A 88 -10.11 0.01 8.82
CA HIS A 88 -9.19 0.91 8.14
C HIS A 88 -8.51 1.91 9.09
N GLU A 89 -9.06 2.13 10.28
CA GLU A 89 -8.48 3.00 11.30
C GLU A 89 -7.32 2.35 12.05
N ASP A 90 -7.23 1.02 12.04
CA ASP A 90 -6.13 0.27 12.66
C ASP A 90 -4.77 0.58 12.02
N PHE A 91 -4.75 1.14 10.83
CA PHE A 91 -3.53 1.54 10.14
C PHE A 91 -3.29 3.05 10.24
N ASP A 92 -2.07 3.41 10.60
CA ASP A 92 -1.60 4.79 10.59
C ASP A 92 -1.24 5.25 9.18
N LEU A 93 -0.81 4.32 8.31
CA LEU A 93 -0.27 4.60 7.00
C LEU A 93 -0.62 3.51 5.99
N TYR A 94 -1.11 3.92 4.82
CA TYR A 94 -1.27 3.09 3.62
C TYR A 94 -0.23 3.50 2.59
N LEU A 95 0.68 2.60 2.27
CA LEU A 95 1.73 2.86 1.30
C LEU A 95 1.43 2.14 -0.02
N VAL A 96 1.32 2.93 -1.09
CA VAL A 96 0.97 2.44 -2.42
C VAL A 96 2.13 2.71 -3.38
N PRO A 97 2.99 1.72 -3.67
CA PRO A 97 4.09 1.90 -4.61
C PRO A 97 3.59 2.13 -6.03
N ALA A 98 4.16 3.10 -6.74
CA ALA A 98 3.90 3.41 -8.14
C ALA A 98 5.18 3.25 -8.97
N VAL A 99 5.05 2.72 -10.17
CA VAL A 99 6.18 2.53 -11.11
C VAL A 99 5.87 3.16 -12.46
N PRO A 100 6.88 3.47 -13.31
CA PRO A 100 6.72 4.19 -14.59
C PRO A 100 5.77 3.55 -15.60
N HIS A 101 5.42 2.29 -15.47
CA HIS A 101 4.61 1.56 -16.43
C HIS A 101 3.13 1.94 -16.37
N LEU A 102 2.52 2.37 -17.48
CA LEU A 102 1.15 2.92 -17.55
C LEU A 102 0.07 2.02 -16.98
N LYS A 103 0.13 0.68 -17.22
CA LYS A 103 -0.85 -0.25 -16.65
C LYS A 103 -0.79 -0.21 -15.13
N GLN A 104 0.42 -0.28 -14.58
CA GLN A 104 0.62 -0.28 -13.12
C GLN A 104 0.27 1.06 -12.49
N GLN A 105 0.42 2.17 -13.20
CA GLN A 105 -0.07 3.49 -12.76
C GLN A 105 -1.60 3.51 -12.63
N ARG A 106 -2.33 2.89 -13.59
CA ARG A 106 -3.80 2.77 -13.50
C ARG A 106 -4.21 1.92 -12.29
N ASP A 107 -3.59 0.75 -12.12
CA ASP A 107 -3.84 -0.13 -10.98
C ASP A 107 -3.52 0.58 -9.64
N THR A 108 -2.46 1.40 -9.61
CA THR A 108 -2.10 2.23 -8.43
C THR A 108 -3.20 3.25 -8.14
N THR A 109 -3.70 3.93 -9.15
CA THR A 109 -4.77 4.92 -8.98
C THR A 109 -6.05 4.26 -8.51
N GLU A 110 -6.41 3.12 -9.08
CA GLU A 110 -7.58 2.35 -8.65
C GLU A 110 -7.44 1.93 -7.17
N CYS A 111 -6.26 1.50 -6.75
CA CYS A 111 -5.99 1.18 -5.35
C CYS A 111 -6.21 2.38 -4.42
N ILE A 112 -5.76 3.58 -4.81
CA ILE A 112 -5.97 4.81 -4.04
C ILE A 112 -7.47 5.16 -3.97
N VAL A 113 -8.20 5.03 -5.08
CA VAL A 113 -9.65 5.26 -5.13
C VAL A 113 -10.38 4.31 -4.18
N GLU A 114 -10.03 3.03 -4.21
CA GLU A 114 -10.64 2.03 -3.35
C GLU A 114 -10.36 2.29 -1.85
N LEU A 115 -9.15 2.70 -1.48
CA LEU A 115 -8.83 3.13 -0.11
C LEU A 115 -9.66 4.36 0.31
N SER A 116 -9.81 5.32 -0.59
CA SER A 116 -10.65 6.51 -0.34
C SER A 116 -12.13 6.14 -0.16
N ASN A 117 -12.65 5.22 -0.99
CA ASN A 117 -14.02 4.71 -0.88
C ASN A 117 -14.27 3.93 0.42
N LEU A 118 -13.23 3.36 1.02
CA LEU A 118 -13.26 2.73 2.34
C LEU A 118 -13.34 3.75 3.49
N GLY A 119 -13.09 5.02 3.21
CA GLY A 119 -13.04 6.08 4.23
C GLY A 119 -11.63 6.39 4.73
N VAL A 120 -10.59 5.81 4.15
CA VAL A 120 -9.21 6.13 4.53
C VAL A 120 -8.92 7.61 4.23
N PRO A 121 -8.55 8.41 5.25
CA PRO A 121 -8.25 9.82 5.04
C PRO A 121 -7.03 10.01 4.13
N ALA A 122 -7.06 11.02 3.27
CA ALA A 122 -6.01 11.29 2.30
C ALA A 122 -4.60 11.41 2.93
N HIS A 123 -4.50 11.96 4.15
CA HIS A 123 -3.24 12.11 4.86
C HIS A 123 -2.63 10.79 5.35
N LYS A 124 -3.39 9.69 5.34
CA LYS A 124 -2.91 8.33 5.65
C LYS A 124 -2.48 7.57 4.39
N ILE A 125 -2.78 8.04 3.18
CA ILE A 125 -2.43 7.37 1.92
C ILE A 125 -1.16 7.98 1.34
N PHE A 126 -0.13 7.17 1.18
CA PHE A 126 1.17 7.58 0.63
C PHE A 126 1.55 6.79 -0.61
N VAL A 127 1.86 7.48 -1.71
CA VAL A 127 2.38 6.89 -2.93
C VAL A 127 3.91 6.94 -2.92
N VAL A 128 4.57 5.86 -3.19
CA VAL A 128 6.04 5.81 -3.33
C VAL A 128 6.39 5.56 -4.78
N PHE A 129 7.01 6.54 -5.42
CA PHE A 129 7.51 6.37 -6.79
C PHE A 129 8.76 5.49 -6.75
N ASN A 130 8.64 4.31 -7.36
CA ASN A 130 9.66 3.28 -7.39
C ASN A 130 10.09 2.95 -8.82
N LEU A 131 11.26 2.38 -8.98
CA LEU A 131 11.84 2.00 -10.29
C LEU A 131 11.96 3.18 -11.28
N VAL A 132 12.17 4.39 -10.78
CA VAL A 132 12.47 5.57 -11.58
C VAL A 132 13.97 5.60 -11.84
N GLU A 133 14.37 5.70 -13.10
CA GLU A 133 15.78 5.75 -13.45
C GLU A 133 16.41 7.12 -13.16
N PRO A 134 17.71 7.18 -12.84
CA PRO A 134 18.39 8.45 -12.63
C PRO A 134 18.25 9.38 -13.85
N GLY A 135 17.85 10.63 -13.58
CA GLY A 135 17.68 11.65 -14.62
C GLY A 135 16.30 11.67 -15.30
N GLN A 136 15.42 10.74 -14.96
CA GLN A 136 14.02 10.79 -15.41
C GLN A 136 13.23 11.83 -14.59
N ASP A 137 12.35 12.57 -15.27
CA ASP A 137 11.44 13.51 -14.64
C ASP A 137 10.19 12.80 -14.09
N VAL A 138 10.12 12.70 -12.77
CA VAL A 138 9.03 12.03 -12.06
C VAL A 138 7.68 12.68 -12.35
N GLU A 139 7.61 14.02 -12.46
CA GLU A 139 6.35 14.73 -12.73
C GLU A 139 5.79 14.32 -14.09
N THR A 140 6.63 14.27 -15.13
CA THR A 140 6.23 13.85 -16.47
C THR A 140 5.83 12.38 -16.53
N ILE A 141 6.59 11.50 -15.87
CA ILE A 141 6.33 10.05 -15.90
C ILE A 141 4.99 9.71 -15.25
N PHE A 142 4.66 10.34 -14.12
CA PHE A 142 3.45 10.05 -13.35
C PHE A 142 2.29 11.05 -13.59
N GLU A 143 2.44 11.95 -14.60
CA GLU A 143 1.37 12.84 -15.03
C GLU A 143 0.04 12.10 -15.34
N PRO A 144 0.05 10.89 -15.95
CA PRO A 144 -1.18 10.12 -16.16
C PRO A 144 -1.96 9.79 -14.89
N MET A 145 -1.29 9.62 -13.75
CA MET A 145 -1.96 9.40 -12.45
C MET A 145 -2.64 10.68 -11.93
N ALA A 146 -2.09 11.87 -12.26
CA ALA A 146 -2.65 13.16 -11.87
C ALA A 146 -3.84 13.58 -12.75
N SER A 147 -3.95 13.03 -13.97
CA SER A 147 -4.92 13.42 -14.99
C SER A 147 -6.25 12.66 -14.91
N ILE A 148 -6.46 11.79 -13.91
CA ILE A 148 -7.70 11.00 -13.79
C ILE A 148 -8.89 11.89 -13.46
N PRO A 149 -10.02 11.77 -14.23
CA PRO A 149 -11.18 12.61 -14.04
C PRO A 149 -11.74 12.50 -12.62
N LYS A 150 -11.98 13.67 -12.03
CA LYS A 150 -12.55 13.82 -10.69
C LYS A 150 -14.05 13.46 -10.72
N SER A 151 -14.39 12.20 -10.60
CA SER A 151 -15.71 11.86 -10.10
C SER A 151 -15.66 11.97 -8.58
N ASP A 152 -16.16 13.08 -8.05
CA ASP A 152 -16.49 13.36 -6.65
C ASP A 152 -15.38 13.34 -5.57
N ASN A 153 -14.11 13.11 -5.87
CA ASN A 153 -13.10 13.07 -4.82
C ASN A 153 -12.02 14.15 -4.97
N ARG A 154 -12.33 15.39 -4.51
CA ARG A 154 -11.41 16.55 -4.49
C ARG A 154 -10.13 16.28 -3.64
N TYR A 155 -10.12 15.22 -2.86
CA TYR A 155 -9.03 14.86 -1.95
C TYR A 155 -7.88 14.12 -2.66
N LEU A 156 -8.16 13.35 -3.71
CA LEU A 156 -7.15 12.57 -4.43
C LEU A 156 -6.08 13.44 -5.07
N LEU A 157 -6.47 14.55 -5.67
CA LEU A 157 -5.53 15.46 -6.35
C LEU A 157 -4.70 16.30 -5.37
N SER A 158 -5.26 16.67 -4.22
CA SER A 158 -4.48 17.37 -3.19
C SER A 158 -3.41 16.44 -2.61
N THR A 159 -3.71 15.17 -2.49
CA THR A 159 -2.77 14.15 -2.03
C THR A 159 -1.69 13.92 -3.08
N ILE A 160 -2.01 13.63 -4.32
CA ILE A 160 -1.03 13.47 -5.40
C ILE A 160 -0.23 14.77 -5.65
N LEU A 161 -0.84 15.95 -5.57
CA LEU A 161 -0.16 17.23 -5.78
C LEU A 161 0.63 17.74 -4.55
N SER A 162 0.23 17.39 -3.33
CA SER A 162 1.04 17.69 -2.14
C SER A 162 2.35 16.89 -2.11
N TRP A 163 2.44 15.86 -2.93
CA TRP A 163 3.59 14.97 -3.08
C TRP A 163 4.71 15.52 -3.98
N LYS A 164 4.57 16.71 -4.53
CA LYS A 164 5.67 17.40 -5.23
C LYS A 164 7.00 17.44 -4.43
N PHE A 165 6.99 17.07 -3.15
CA PHE A 165 8.14 17.18 -2.25
C PHE A 165 8.39 15.96 -1.34
N ALA A 166 7.61 14.87 -1.41
CA ALA A 166 7.94 13.68 -0.64
C ALA A 166 9.09 12.93 -1.33
N SER A 167 10.17 12.81 -0.62
CA SER A 167 11.46 12.25 -0.98
C SER A 167 11.39 11.11 -1.99
N ILE A 168 11.99 11.28 -3.17
CA ILE A 168 12.33 10.19 -4.09
C ILE A 168 13.26 9.26 -3.33
N ILE A 169 12.75 8.13 -2.88
CA ILE A 169 13.58 7.08 -2.30
C ILE A 169 14.13 6.29 -3.48
N GLN A 170 15.30 6.70 -3.98
CA GLN A 170 16.04 5.92 -4.95
C GLN A 170 16.77 4.80 -4.19
N PHE A 171 16.34 3.58 -4.38
CA PHE A 171 17.14 2.42 -4.02
C PHE A 171 18.18 2.19 -5.11
N ARG A 172 19.46 2.22 -4.74
CA ARG A 172 20.55 1.68 -5.53
C ARG A 172 20.74 0.21 -5.19
#